data_231aa68582bdfb87e231fb2ee5011c99
#
_entry.id   231aa68582bdfb87e231fb2ee5011c99
#
_cell.length_a   1.000
_cell.length_b   1.000
_cell.length_c   1.000
_cell.angle_alpha   90.00
_cell.angle_beta   90.00
_cell.angle_gamma   90.00
#
_symmetry.space_group_name_H-M   'P 1'
#
loop_
_entity.id
_entity.type
_entity.pdbx_description
1 polymer ?
#
loop_
_entity_poly.entity_id
_entity_poly.type
_entity_poly.pdbx_seq_one_letter_code
_entity_poly.pdbx_strand_id
1 'polypeptide(L)'
;MRIETTILKNLISPENYTRKVLPFIQSEYFSDNKDRTLFKFIAEFVNKYKTLPTHEALVIDLGESKSLSDQELKNAVSLLNEIHDNRNEPTEIQWLIEQTEKFCQDKAIYNAIMESVSILDSKNTNKNKGEIPKLLSN
;
A
#
# COMPACT_ATOMS: atom_id res chain seq x y z
N MET A 1 -9.15 -12.32 7.56
CA MET A 1 -8.05 -11.67 6.81
C MET A 1 -8.39 -10.20 6.60
N ARG A 2 -7.42 -9.32 6.80
CA ARG A 2 -7.66 -7.88 6.62
C ARG A 2 -7.87 -7.57 5.13
N ILE A 3 -8.58 -6.48 4.84
CA ILE A 3 -8.80 -6.07 3.45
C ILE A 3 -7.46 -5.81 2.72
N GLU A 4 -6.50 -5.22 3.39
CA GLU A 4 -5.17 -4.95 2.82
C GLU A 4 -4.48 -6.25 2.36
N THR A 5 -4.52 -7.27 3.19
CA THR A 5 -3.94 -8.57 2.86
C THR A 5 -4.68 -9.24 1.70
N THR A 6 -6.01 -9.11 1.66
CA THR A 6 -6.82 -9.65 0.57
C THR A 6 -6.50 -8.95 -0.74
N ILE A 7 -6.35 -7.64 -0.72
CA ILE A 7 -5.94 -6.86 -1.90
C ILE A 7 -4.59 -7.36 -2.40
N LEU A 8 -3.59 -7.43 -1.51
CA LEU A 8 -2.24 -7.83 -1.89
C LEU A 8 -2.20 -9.27 -2.43
N LYS A 9 -2.96 -10.17 -1.82
CA LYS A 9 -3.06 -11.56 -2.29
C LYS A 9 -3.57 -11.60 -3.74
N ASN A 10 -4.58 -10.82 -4.05
CA ASN A 10 -5.19 -10.84 -5.36
C ASN A 10 -4.43 -10.01 -6.40
N LEU A 11 -3.51 -9.15 -5.99
CA LEU A 11 -2.61 -8.47 -6.93
C LEU A 11 -1.59 -9.42 -7.55
N ILE A 12 -1.34 -10.56 -6.90
CA ILE A 12 -0.42 -11.57 -7.43
C ILE A 12 -1.16 -12.53 -8.35
N SER A 13 -2.46 -12.75 -8.11
CA SER A 13 -3.31 -13.61 -8.91
C SER A 13 -4.76 -13.35 -8.52
N PRO A 14 -5.70 -13.12 -9.45
CA PRO A 14 -5.62 -13.23 -10.91
C PRO A 14 -5.23 -11.93 -11.60
N GLU A 15 -4.76 -12.07 -12.83
CA GLU A 15 -4.26 -10.95 -13.62
C GLU A 15 -5.32 -9.89 -13.92
N ASN A 16 -6.56 -10.31 -14.14
CA ASN A 16 -7.66 -9.39 -14.47
C ASN A 16 -7.89 -8.35 -13.38
N TYR A 17 -7.85 -8.77 -12.12
CA TYR A 17 -7.99 -7.85 -11.00
C TYR A 17 -6.84 -6.85 -10.98
N THR A 18 -5.62 -7.34 -11.11
CA THR A 18 -4.43 -6.49 -11.05
C THR A 18 -4.44 -5.43 -12.14
N ARG A 19 -4.81 -5.79 -13.36
CA ARG A 19 -4.88 -4.83 -14.46
C ARG A 19 -5.88 -3.71 -14.20
N LYS A 20 -7.00 -4.03 -13.55
CA LYS A 20 -8.04 -3.05 -13.27
C LYS A 20 -7.68 -2.10 -12.15
N VAL A 21 -7.07 -2.60 -11.08
CA VAL A 21 -6.94 -1.82 -9.85
C VAL A 21 -5.55 -1.25 -9.61
N LEU A 22 -4.50 -1.89 -10.12
CA LEU A 22 -3.13 -1.48 -9.83
C LEU A 22 -2.87 0.01 -10.15
N PRO A 23 -3.36 0.56 -11.26
CA PRO A 23 -3.14 1.98 -11.57
C PRO A 23 -3.74 2.95 -10.56
N PHE A 24 -4.72 2.52 -9.78
CA PHE A 24 -5.44 3.37 -8.83
C PHE A 24 -4.94 3.23 -7.40
N ILE A 25 -4.14 2.20 -7.12
CA ILE A 25 -3.62 1.97 -5.76
C ILE A 25 -2.29 2.68 -5.62
N GLN A 26 -2.12 3.39 -4.50
CA GLN A 26 -0.87 4.03 -4.15
C GLN A 26 -0.32 3.39 -2.87
N SER A 27 1.00 3.27 -2.78
CA SER A 27 1.64 2.65 -1.64
C SER A 27 1.27 3.32 -0.32
N GLU A 28 1.07 4.63 -0.35
CA GLU A 28 0.71 5.42 0.84
C GLU A 28 -0.68 5.13 1.40
N TYR A 29 -1.53 4.40 0.64
CA TYR A 29 -2.82 3.98 1.15
C TYR A 29 -2.69 2.87 2.20
N PHE A 30 -1.57 2.16 2.20
CA PHE A 30 -1.30 1.12 3.18
C PHE A 30 -0.62 1.73 4.41
N SER A 31 -1.28 1.64 5.55
CA SER A 31 -0.77 2.22 6.80
C SER A 31 0.41 1.45 7.37
N ASP A 32 0.38 0.12 7.25
CA ASP A 32 1.45 -0.73 7.75
C ASP A 32 2.64 -0.76 6.79
N ASN A 33 3.83 -0.67 7.34
CA ASN A 33 5.07 -0.69 6.55
C ASN A 33 5.21 -1.98 5.73
N LYS A 34 4.86 -3.13 6.31
CA LYS A 34 4.98 -4.42 5.59
C LYS A 34 4.05 -4.48 4.37
N ASP A 35 2.84 -3.96 4.50
CA ASP A 35 1.88 -3.90 3.40
C ASP A 35 2.40 -2.98 2.30
N ARG A 36 2.87 -1.82 2.69
CA ARG A 36 3.41 -0.81 1.78
C ARG A 36 4.62 -1.33 1.02
N THR A 37 5.52 -1.99 1.74
CA THR A 37 6.73 -2.59 1.16
C THR A 37 6.37 -3.64 0.13
N LEU A 38 5.50 -4.57 0.50
CA LEU A 38 5.11 -5.64 -0.42
C LEU A 38 4.40 -5.08 -1.65
N PHE A 39 3.50 -4.12 -1.47
CA PHE A 39 2.84 -3.47 -2.59
C PHE A 39 3.84 -2.85 -3.56
N LYS A 40 4.84 -2.14 -3.05
CA LYS A 40 5.85 -1.51 -3.90
C LYS A 40 6.60 -2.54 -4.75
N PHE A 41 6.97 -3.66 -4.16
CA PHE A 41 7.68 -4.70 -4.89
C PHE A 41 6.81 -5.35 -5.95
N ILE A 42 5.52 -5.58 -5.64
CA ILE A 42 4.56 -6.10 -6.63
C ILE A 42 4.41 -5.12 -7.79
N ALA A 43 4.20 -3.84 -7.49
CA ALA A 43 3.98 -2.82 -8.51
C ALA A 43 5.21 -2.65 -9.40
N GLU A 44 6.40 -2.63 -8.82
CA GLU A 44 7.64 -2.54 -9.58
C GLU A 44 7.83 -3.72 -10.51
N PHE A 45 7.53 -4.93 -10.03
CA PHE A 45 7.64 -6.13 -10.85
C PHE A 45 6.69 -6.06 -12.04
N VAL A 46 5.42 -5.73 -11.79
CA VAL A 46 4.41 -5.65 -12.86
C VAL A 46 4.80 -4.58 -13.89
N ASN A 47 5.26 -3.43 -13.42
CA ASN A 47 5.66 -2.34 -14.31
C ASN A 47 6.88 -2.72 -15.16
N LYS A 48 7.82 -3.45 -14.60
CA LYS A 48 9.05 -3.83 -15.29
C LYS A 48 8.83 -4.98 -16.27
N TYR A 49 8.14 -6.02 -15.83
CA TYR A 49 8.03 -7.27 -16.59
C TYR A 49 6.69 -7.44 -17.30
N LYS A 50 5.71 -6.59 -17.03
CA LYS A 50 4.37 -6.64 -17.64
C LYS A 50 3.64 -7.96 -17.41
N THR A 51 3.95 -8.62 -16.30
CA THR A 51 3.32 -9.85 -15.86
C THR A 51 3.29 -9.89 -14.34
N LEU A 52 2.48 -10.79 -13.78
CA LEU A 52 2.36 -10.91 -12.33
C LEU A 52 3.61 -11.56 -11.74
N PRO A 53 4.07 -11.11 -10.56
CA PRO A 53 5.18 -11.74 -9.88
C PRO A 53 4.79 -13.11 -9.31
N THR A 54 5.78 -13.96 -9.13
CA THR A 54 5.62 -15.19 -8.38
C THR A 54 6.05 -14.99 -6.94
N HIS A 55 5.62 -15.88 -6.05
CA HIS A 55 6.08 -15.87 -4.67
C HIS A 55 7.60 -15.93 -4.60
N GLU A 56 8.21 -16.84 -5.37
CA GLU A 56 9.65 -17.01 -5.39
C GLU A 56 10.38 -15.73 -5.83
N ALA A 57 9.91 -15.10 -6.90
CA ALA A 57 10.54 -13.86 -7.40
C ALA A 57 10.47 -12.75 -6.36
N LEU A 58 9.35 -12.62 -5.68
CA LEU A 58 9.20 -11.58 -4.65
C LEU A 58 10.09 -11.86 -3.43
N VAL A 59 10.22 -13.11 -3.01
CA VAL A 59 11.12 -13.46 -1.90
C VAL A 59 12.55 -13.09 -2.25
N ILE A 60 12.99 -13.41 -3.46
CA ILE A 60 14.35 -13.09 -3.90
C ILE A 60 14.56 -11.58 -3.98
N ASP A 61 13.62 -10.86 -4.61
CA ASP A 61 13.72 -9.41 -4.75
C ASP A 61 13.76 -8.70 -3.40
N LEU A 62 12.92 -9.14 -2.46
CA LEU A 62 12.93 -8.60 -1.10
C LEU A 62 14.27 -8.84 -0.42
N GLY A 63 14.81 -10.07 -0.55
CA GLY A 63 16.07 -10.44 0.07
C GLY A 63 17.27 -9.71 -0.49
N GLU A 64 17.21 -9.30 -1.75
CA GLU A 64 18.30 -8.58 -2.40
C GLU A 64 18.22 -7.06 -2.19
N SER A 65 17.14 -6.56 -1.64
CA SER A 65 16.98 -5.13 -1.41
C SER A 65 17.91 -4.63 -0.31
N LYS A 66 18.65 -3.57 -0.61
CA LYS A 66 19.55 -2.93 0.34
C LYS A 66 18.88 -1.83 1.13
N SER A 67 17.65 -1.45 0.76
CA SER A 67 16.93 -0.36 1.42
C SER A 67 16.08 -0.83 2.61
N LEU A 68 15.93 -2.14 2.79
CA LEU A 68 15.13 -2.70 3.87
C LEU A 68 16.00 -3.06 5.06
N SER A 69 15.53 -2.73 6.27
CA SER A 69 16.15 -3.25 7.49
C SER A 69 15.83 -4.75 7.61
N ASP A 70 16.58 -5.44 8.50
CA ASP A 70 16.33 -6.86 8.75
C ASP A 70 14.90 -7.11 9.22
N GLN A 71 14.38 -6.23 10.07
CA GLN A 71 13.02 -6.37 10.57
C GLN A 71 11.98 -6.12 9.49
N GLU A 72 12.20 -5.12 8.63
CA GLU A 72 11.31 -4.84 7.51
C GLU A 72 11.28 -6.01 6.53
N LEU A 73 12.43 -6.58 6.23
CA LEU A 73 12.53 -7.76 5.37
C LEU A 73 11.76 -8.94 5.97
N LYS A 74 11.98 -9.21 7.24
CA LYS A 74 11.32 -10.31 7.95
C LYS A 74 9.80 -10.15 7.93
N ASN A 75 9.31 -8.95 8.20
CA ASN A 75 7.88 -8.66 8.23
C ASN A 75 7.25 -8.80 6.83
N ALA A 76 7.94 -8.31 5.80
CA ALA A 76 7.45 -8.40 4.43
C ALA A 76 7.40 -9.85 3.94
N VAL A 77 8.44 -10.64 4.23
CA VAL A 77 8.47 -12.06 3.85
C VAL A 77 7.39 -12.84 4.60
N SER A 78 7.19 -12.55 5.88
CA SER A 78 6.14 -13.17 6.67
C SER A 78 4.76 -12.91 6.08
N LEU A 79 4.48 -11.66 5.68
CA LEU A 79 3.22 -11.32 5.02
C LEU A 79 3.09 -12.04 3.69
N LEU A 80 4.14 -12.09 2.90
CA LEU A 80 4.14 -12.77 1.61
C LEU A 80 3.86 -14.27 1.78
N ASN A 81 4.43 -14.90 2.80
CA ASN A 81 4.16 -16.30 3.11
C ASN A 81 2.71 -16.53 3.52
N GLU A 82 2.14 -15.63 4.31
CA GLU A 82 0.72 -15.70 4.68
C GLU A 82 -0.16 -15.65 3.42
N ILE A 83 0.15 -14.75 2.51
CA ILE A 83 -0.56 -14.63 1.24
C ILE A 83 -0.43 -15.92 0.42
N HIS A 84 0.76 -16.45 0.34
CA HIS A 84 1.03 -17.69 -0.41
C HIS A 84 0.28 -18.88 0.18
N ASP A 85 0.24 -18.99 1.50
CA ASP A 85 -0.46 -20.09 2.18
C ASP A 85 -1.96 -20.05 1.94
N ASN A 86 -2.52 -18.86 1.70
CA ASN A 86 -3.94 -18.66 1.47
C ASN A 86 -4.28 -18.45 -0.02
N ARG A 87 -3.36 -18.72 -0.92
CA ARG A 87 -3.51 -18.42 -2.34
C ARG A 87 -4.68 -19.13 -3.03
N ASN A 88 -5.08 -20.26 -2.50
CA ASN A 88 -6.16 -21.06 -3.08
C ASN A 88 -7.54 -20.73 -2.51
N GLU A 89 -7.62 -19.84 -1.52
CA GLU A 89 -8.91 -19.40 -1.01
C GLU A 89 -9.53 -18.44 -2.02
N PRO A 90 -10.75 -18.74 -2.49
CA PRO A 90 -11.36 -17.89 -3.52
C PRO A 90 -11.79 -16.55 -2.94
N THR A 91 -11.66 -15.53 -3.77
CA THR A 91 -12.22 -14.20 -3.49
C THR A 91 -13.13 -13.84 -4.65
N GLU A 92 -14.35 -13.38 -4.37
CA GLU A 92 -15.23 -12.93 -5.42
C GLU A 92 -14.69 -11.61 -5.98
N ILE A 93 -14.34 -11.61 -7.25
CA ILE A 93 -13.56 -10.52 -7.86
C ILE A 93 -14.36 -9.21 -7.96
N GLN A 94 -15.63 -9.27 -8.32
CA GLN A 94 -16.44 -8.05 -8.43
C GLN A 94 -16.58 -7.37 -7.06
N TRP A 95 -16.84 -8.17 -6.01
CA TRP A 95 -16.87 -7.66 -4.65
C TRP A 95 -15.52 -7.01 -4.28
N LEU A 96 -14.42 -7.68 -4.62
CA LEU A 96 -13.09 -7.18 -4.28
C LEU A 96 -12.77 -5.87 -5.01
N ILE A 97 -13.16 -5.76 -6.28
CA ILE A 97 -12.97 -4.50 -7.03
C ILE A 97 -13.69 -3.36 -6.33
N GLU A 98 -14.94 -3.59 -5.91
CA GLU A 98 -15.73 -2.57 -5.20
C GLU A 98 -15.09 -2.22 -3.85
N GLN A 99 -14.63 -3.22 -3.11
CA GLN A 99 -13.97 -2.99 -1.82
C GLN A 99 -12.63 -2.28 -1.99
N THR A 100 -11.89 -2.59 -3.05
CA THR A 100 -10.63 -1.92 -3.35
C THR A 100 -10.85 -0.44 -3.68
N GLU A 101 -11.87 -0.15 -4.48
CA GLU A 101 -12.23 1.22 -4.80
C GLU A 101 -12.58 2.01 -3.54
N LYS A 102 -13.40 1.43 -2.68
CA LYS A 102 -13.77 2.06 -1.41
C LYS A 102 -12.53 2.27 -0.53
N PHE A 103 -11.66 1.26 -0.43
CA PHE A 103 -10.42 1.35 0.34
C PHE A 103 -9.57 2.52 -0.15
N CYS A 104 -9.36 2.62 -1.46
CA CYS A 104 -8.55 3.70 -2.04
C CYS A 104 -9.17 5.07 -1.78
N GLN A 105 -10.49 5.21 -1.96
CA GLN A 105 -11.18 6.47 -1.70
C GLN A 105 -11.07 6.88 -0.23
N ASP A 106 -11.32 5.95 0.69
CA ASP A 106 -11.27 6.21 2.12
C ASP A 106 -9.86 6.62 2.56
N LYS A 107 -8.85 5.93 2.04
CA LYS A 107 -7.45 6.22 2.39
C LYS A 107 -6.96 7.53 1.78
N ALA A 108 -7.38 7.84 0.56
CA ALA A 108 -7.03 9.12 -0.06
C ALA A 108 -7.58 10.28 0.75
N ILE A 109 -8.83 10.18 1.18
CA ILE A 109 -9.47 11.21 2.02
C ILE A 109 -8.78 11.30 3.38
N TYR A 110 -8.58 10.16 4.03
CA TYR A 110 -7.93 10.13 5.34
C TYR A 110 -6.54 10.74 5.29
N ASN A 111 -5.73 10.35 4.30
CA ASN A 111 -4.37 10.84 4.16
C ASN A 111 -4.34 12.35 3.87
N ALA A 112 -5.29 12.84 3.06
CA ALA A 112 -5.40 14.27 2.79
C ALA A 112 -5.73 15.07 4.06
N ILE A 113 -6.64 14.55 4.87
CA ILE A 113 -7.02 15.19 6.14
C ILE A 113 -5.81 15.20 7.10
N MET A 114 -5.15 14.07 7.24
CA MET A 114 -3.99 13.95 8.14
C MET A 114 -2.82 14.83 7.69
N GLU A 115 -2.61 14.95 6.39
CA GLU A 115 -1.59 15.85 5.86
C GLU A 115 -1.91 17.29 6.19
N SER A 116 -3.17 17.70 6.05
CA SER A 116 -3.60 19.07 6.39
C SER A 116 -3.41 19.36 7.87
N VAL A 117 -3.77 18.42 8.75
CA VAL A 117 -3.57 18.56 10.19
C VAL A 117 -2.09 18.65 10.52
N SER A 118 -1.27 17.81 9.91
CA SER A 118 0.18 17.80 10.12
C SER A 118 0.83 19.13 9.71
N ILE A 119 0.40 19.68 8.58
CA ILE A 119 0.89 21.00 8.12
C ILE A 119 0.54 22.08 9.11
N LEU A 120 -0.70 22.13 9.59
CA LEU A 120 -1.13 23.11 10.58
C LEU A 120 -0.37 22.97 11.89
N ASP A 121 -0.19 21.76 12.38
CA ASP A 121 0.56 21.50 13.61
C ASP A 121 2.04 21.90 13.46
N SER A 122 2.65 21.57 12.34
CA SER A 122 4.03 21.93 12.05
C SER A 122 4.20 23.44 12.02
N LYS A 123 3.29 24.17 11.36
CA LYS A 123 3.32 25.61 11.30
C LYS A 123 3.07 26.25 12.66
N ASN A 124 2.15 25.69 13.45
CA ASN A 124 1.91 26.16 14.81
C ASN A 124 3.13 25.97 15.70
N THR A 125 3.87 24.88 15.50
CA THR A 125 5.07 24.57 16.29
C THR A 125 6.24 25.46 15.89
N ASN A 126 6.38 25.75 14.60
CA ASN A 126 7.54 26.43 14.05
C ASN A 126 7.35 27.92 13.85
N LYS A 127 6.15 28.45 14.06
CA LYS A 127 5.80 29.83 13.77
C LYS A 127 5.27 30.55 15.00
N ASN A 128 5.32 31.88 14.98
CA ASN A 128 4.65 32.70 15.97
C ASN A 128 3.15 32.46 15.92
N LYS A 129 2.50 32.59 17.08
CA LYS A 129 1.05 32.51 17.14
C LYS A 129 0.36 33.54 16.26
N GLY A 130 1.01 34.68 16.03
CA GLY A 130 0.49 35.74 15.16
C GLY A 130 0.34 35.34 13.71
N GLU A 131 1.02 34.30 13.27
CA GLU A 131 0.91 33.79 11.89
C GLU A 131 -0.24 32.82 11.68
N ILE A 132 -0.83 32.30 12.75
CA ILE A 132 -1.92 31.35 12.66
C ILE A 132 -3.13 31.92 11.92
N PRO A 133 -3.63 33.11 12.23
CA PRO A 133 -4.77 33.67 11.49
C PRO A 133 -4.46 33.84 10.01
N LYS A 134 -3.24 34.21 9.66
CA LYS A 134 -2.84 34.37 8.27
C LYS A 134 -2.86 33.03 7.53
N LEU A 135 -2.38 31.96 8.19
CA LEU A 135 -2.39 30.64 7.60
C LEU A 135 -3.81 30.15 7.38
N LEU A 136 -4.71 30.43 8.31
CA LEU A 136 -6.10 30.01 8.21
C LEU A 136 -6.87 30.81 7.17
N SER A 137 -6.48 32.04 6.91
CA SER A 137 -7.14 32.90 5.92
C SER A 137 -6.72 32.61 4.50
N ASN A 138 -5.64 31.91 4.34
CA ASN A 138 -5.12 31.51 3.04
C ASN A 138 -5.62 30.11 2.68
#